data_d04387870b66c814a0b28491cbd0689f
#
_entry.id   d04387870b66c814a0b28491cbd0689f
#
_cell.length_a   1.000
_cell.length_b   1.000
_cell.length_c   1.000
_cell.angle_alpha   90.00
_cell.angle_beta   90.00
_cell.angle_gamma   90.00
#
_symmetry.space_group_name_H-M   'P 1'
#
loop_
_entity.id
_entity.type
_entity.pdbx_description
1 polymer ?
#
loop_
_entity_poly.entity_id
_entity_poly.type
_entity_poly.pdbx_seq_one_letter_code
_entity_poly.pdbx_strand_id
1 'polypeptide(L)'
;MNVRPLVFLHDTITICENDSVWLGNSYQTITGIYMDSLTALSGCDSIIQTSLIVTPSVTQFNTLTICNNDSAYLANAYQTQSGYYNDTLISNSGCDSIITTYLDVIPISYFIDTLTICTNDSAYLEGAYQNTNGVYVDTTTAISGCDSLIITYL
;
A
#
# COMPACT_ATOMS: atom_id res chain seq x y z
N MET A 1 35.91 -38.25 -42.54
CA MET A 1 34.58 -37.70 -42.28
C MET A 1 34.65 -37.02 -40.90
N ASN A 2 34.54 -35.68 -40.83
CA ASN A 2 34.68 -34.98 -39.55
C ASN A 2 33.26 -34.70 -39.03
N VAL A 3 32.83 -35.46 -38.03
CA VAL A 3 31.52 -35.28 -37.37
C VAL A 3 31.68 -34.22 -36.27
N ARG A 4 30.99 -33.10 -36.38
CA ARG A 4 30.97 -32.04 -35.34
C ARG A 4 29.79 -32.31 -34.39
N PRO A 5 30.00 -32.23 -33.09
CA PRO A 5 28.92 -32.44 -32.14
C PRO A 5 27.91 -31.27 -32.17
N LEU A 6 26.65 -31.57 -31.90
CA LEU A 6 25.58 -30.61 -31.66
C LEU A 6 25.90 -29.89 -30.32
N VAL A 7 25.77 -28.56 -30.28
CA VAL A 7 26.02 -27.78 -29.08
C VAL A 7 24.66 -27.49 -28.41
N PHE A 8 24.54 -27.91 -27.14
CA PHE A 8 23.42 -27.56 -26.26
C PHE A 8 23.83 -26.46 -25.29
N LEU A 9 23.09 -25.40 -25.30
CA LEU A 9 23.21 -24.29 -24.32
C LEU A 9 21.98 -24.27 -23.45
N HIS A 10 22.20 -24.08 -22.13
CA HIS A 10 21.12 -23.91 -21.16
C HIS A 10 21.18 -22.49 -20.60
N ASP A 11 20.03 -21.82 -20.59
CA ASP A 11 19.87 -20.49 -20.05
C ASP A 11 18.64 -20.41 -19.15
N THR A 12 18.60 -19.42 -18.25
CA THR A 12 17.44 -19.14 -17.39
C THR A 12 17.12 -17.68 -17.46
N ILE A 13 15.88 -17.37 -17.82
CA ILE A 13 15.34 -16.02 -17.87
C ILE A 13 14.20 -15.90 -16.85
N THR A 14 14.22 -14.83 -16.07
CA THR A 14 13.12 -14.50 -15.15
C THR A 14 12.47 -13.22 -15.63
N ILE A 15 11.16 -13.23 -15.76
CA ILE A 15 10.32 -12.06 -16.08
C ILE A 15 9.24 -11.91 -15.02
N CYS A 16 8.63 -10.72 -14.97
CA CYS A 16 7.50 -10.45 -14.10
C CYS A 16 6.17 -10.87 -14.77
N GLU A 17 5.16 -11.11 -13.95
CA GLU A 17 3.79 -11.26 -14.43
C GLU A 17 3.41 -10.05 -15.29
N ASN A 18 2.74 -10.30 -16.42
CA ASN A 18 2.40 -9.35 -17.48
C ASN A 18 3.57 -8.91 -18.39
N ASP A 19 4.81 -9.31 -18.13
CA ASP A 19 5.90 -9.16 -19.09
C ASP A 19 5.90 -10.30 -20.10
N SER A 20 6.66 -10.11 -21.17
CA SER A 20 6.87 -11.15 -22.19
C SER A 20 8.31 -11.15 -22.70
N VAL A 21 8.78 -12.31 -23.09
CA VAL A 21 10.10 -12.49 -23.71
C VAL A 21 9.98 -13.31 -24.97
N TRP A 22 10.79 -13.00 -25.99
CA TRP A 22 10.80 -13.71 -27.27
C TRP A 22 11.60 -15.00 -27.15
N LEU A 23 10.93 -16.16 -27.18
CA LEU A 23 11.52 -17.50 -27.12
C LEU A 23 10.72 -18.47 -28.00
N GLY A 24 11.39 -19.39 -28.65
CA GLY A 24 10.71 -20.41 -29.49
C GLY A 24 9.87 -19.81 -30.62
N ASN A 25 10.32 -18.72 -31.24
CA ASN A 25 9.65 -18.00 -32.32
C ASN A 25 8.32 -17.31 -31.95
N SER A 26 8.08 -17.06 -30.66
CA SER A 26 6.92 -16.28 -30.18
C SER A 26 7.20 -15.61 -28.84
N TYR A 27 6.36 -14.61 -28.48
CA TYR A 27 6.39 -14.02 -27.15
C TYR A 27 5.80 -14.98 -26.14
N GLN A 28 6.56 -15.26 -25.07
CA GLN A 28 6.18 -16.17 -24.00
C GLN A 28 5.88 -15.39 -22.73
N THR A 29 4.81 -15.78 -22.04
CA THR A 29 4.31 -15.18 -20.81
C THR A 29 4.09 -16.23 -19.70
N ILE A 30 4.46 -17.47 -19.96
CA ILE A 30 4.17 -18.60 -19.05
C ILE A 30 5.48 -19.28 -18.70
N THR A 31 5.65 -19.62 -17.42
CA THR A 31 6.78 -20.42 -16.94
C THR A 31 6.87 -21.74 -17.70
N GLY A 32 8.05 -22.06 -18.24
CA GLY A 32 8.25 -23.26 -19.03
C GLY A 32 9.65 -23.38 -19.59
N ILE A 33 9.86 -24.45 -20.34
CA ILE A 33 11.10 -24.71 -21.06
C ILE A 33 10.85 -24.46 -22.54
N TYR A 34 11.65 -23.57 -23.12
CA TYR A 34 11.55 -23.18 -24.53
C TYR A 34 12.84 -23.53 -25.27
N MET A 35 12.70 -23.96 -26.52
CA MET A 35 13.83 -24.37 -27.35
C MET A 35 13.92 -23.47 -28.56
N ASP A 36 15.11 -22.94 -28.80
CA ASP A 36 15.47 -22.20 -29.98
C ASP A 36 16.62 -22.92 -30.72
N SER A 37 16.58 -22.91 -32.03
CA SER A 37 17.64 -23.45 -32.87
C SER A 37 18.37 -22.32 -33.60
N LEU A 38 19.69 -22.29 -33.48
CA LEU A 38 20.55 -21.38 -34.23
C LEU A 38 21.31 -22.14 -35.30
N THR A 39 21.12 -21.74 -36.55
CA THR A 39 21.86 -22.30 -37.68
C THR A 39 23.28 -21.72 -37.70
N ALA A 40 24.27 -22.56 -37.46
CA ALA A 40 25.66 -22.15 -37.55
C ALA A 40 26.17 -22.08 -38.98
N LEU A 41 27.07 -21.13 -39.27
CA LEU A 41 27.74 -21.04 -40.58
C LEU A 41 28.48 -22.33 -41.00
N SER A 42 28.76 -23.21 -40.02
CA SER A 42 29.38 -24.54 -40.24
C SER A 42 28.40 -25.63 -40.66
N GLY A 43 27.08 -25.31 -40.75
CA GLY A 43 26.02 -26.25 -41.08
C GLY A 43 25.58 -27.20 -39.97
N CYS A 44 26.10 -27.03 -38.72
CA CYS A 44 25.64 -27.79 -37.55
C CYS A 44 24.84 -26.85 -36.66
N ASP A 45 23.58 -27.18 -36.42
CA ASP A 45 22.69 -26.36 -35.58
C ASP A 45 23.08 -26.44 -34.11
N SER A 46 22.87 -25.33 -33.39
CA SER A 46 22.98 -25.27 -31.93
C SER A 46 21.58 -25.14 -31.35
N ILE A 47 21.31 -25.85 -30.27
CA ILE A 47 20.02 -25.78 -29.57
C ILE A 47 20.23 -25.00 -28.28
N ILE A 48 19.43 -23.98 -28.07
CA ILE A 48 19.35 -23.21 -26.82
C ILE A 48 18.08 -23.67 -26.11
N GLN A 49 18.25 -24.21 -24.92
CA GLN A 49 17.13 -24.51 -24.01
C GLN A 49 17.07 -23.43 -22.96
N THR A 50 16.02 -22.62 -22.99
CA THR A 50 15.78 -21.55 -22.03
C THR A 50 14.69 -21.95 -21.04
N SER A 51 15.01 -21.92 -19.76
CA SER A 51 14.04 -22.05 -18.67
C SER A 51 13.48 -20.67 -18.34
N LEU A 52 12.23 -20.42 -18.71
CA LEU A 52 11.52 -19.19 -18.38
C LEU A 52 10.84 -19.34 -17.02
N ILE A 53 11.11 -18.41 -16.11
CA ILE A 53 10.46 -18.29 -14.82
C ILE A 53 9.64 -16.99 -14.81
N VAL A 54 8.33 -17.09 -14.63
CA VAL A 54 7.45 -15.93 -14.47
C VAL A 54 7.16 -15.74 -12.98
N THR A 55 7.60 -14.63 -12.43
CA THR A 55 7.40 -14.27 -11.01
C THR A 55 6.10 -13.50 -10.87
N PRO A 56 5.15 -13.96 -10.02
CA PRO A 56 3.91 -13.22 -9.81
C PRO A 56 4.16 -11.91 -9.07
N SER A 57 3.31 -10.92 -9.32
CA SER A 57 3.20 -9.72 -8.49
C SER A 57 2.57 -10.07 -7.15
N VAL A 58 3.01 -9.41 -6.08
CA VAL A 58 2.42 -9.59 -4.74
C VAL A 58 1.55 -8.37 -4.43
N THR A 59 0.28 -8.62 -4.11
CA THR A 59 -0.62 -7.58 -3.62
C THR A 59 -0.89 -7.80 -2.13
N GLN A 60 -0.63 -6.79 -1.32
CA GLN A 60 -0.90 -6.79 0.11
C GLN A 60 -1.93 -5.71 0.45
N PHE A 61 -2.88 -6.04 1.34
CA PHE A 61 -3.88 -5.10 1.84
C PHE A 61 -3.63 -4.79 3.31
N ASN A 62 -3.62 -3.49 3.64
CA ASN A 62 -3.47 -2.99 4.99
C ASN A 62 -4.62 -2.03 5.31
N THR A 63 -4.85 -1.81 6.61
CA THR A 63 -5.73 -0.76 7.12
C THR A 63 -4.94 0.10 8.08
N LEU A 64 -5.04 1.42 7.93
CA LEU A 64 -4.44 2.41 8.80
C LEU A 64 -5.52 3.38 9.26
N THR A 65 -5.63 3.57 10.57
CA THR A 65 -6.59 4.50 11.17
C THR A 65 -5.85 5.69 11.74
N ILE A 66 -6.31 6.88 11.42
CA ILE A 66 -5.82 8.16 11.97
C ILE A 66 -6.98 9.01 12.45
N CYS A 67 -6.68 9.98 13.30
CA CYS A 67 -7.66 10.96 13.73
C CYS A 67 -7.81 12.09 12.71
N ASN A 68 -8.96 12.75 12.69
CA ASN A 68 -9.13 14.00 11.97
C ASN A 68 -8.05 15.00 12.41
N ASN A 69 -7.48 15.75 11.49
CA ASN A 69 -6.30 16.62 11.61
C ASN A 69 -4.92 15.91 11.62
N ASP A 70 -4.87 14.58 11.68
CA ASP A 70 -3.64 13.83 11.42
C ASP A 70 -3.46 13.58 9.92
N SER A 71 -2.29 13.11 9.56
CA SER A 71 -1.99 12.71 8.19
C SER A 71 -1.14 11.44 8.16
N ALA A 72 -1.31 10.63 7.13
CA ALA A 72 -0.50 9.45 6.86
C ALA A 72 0.23 9.61 5.52
N TYR A 73 1.51 9.22 5.47
CA TYR A 73 2.27 9.25 4.22
C TYR A 73 1.99 8.00 3.41
N LEU A 74 1.17 8.10 2.35
CA LEU A 74 0.74 7.02 1.48
C LEU A 74 0.73 7.50 0.02
N ALA A 75 1.02 6.62 -0.92
CA ALA A 75 1.05 6.95 -2.34
C ALA A 75 1.92 8.19 -2.64
N ASN A 76 3.11 8.27 -2.00
CA ASN A 76 4.07 9.36 -2.12
C ASN A 76 3.57 10.75 -1.70
N ALA A 77 2.51 10.84 -0.88
CA ALA A 77 1.98 12.10 -0.37
C ALA A 77 1.37 11.92 1.03
N TYR A 78 1.22 13.04 1.76
CA TYR A 78 0.47 13.05 3.01
C TYR A 78 -1.03 13.07 2.71
N GLN A 79 -1.74 12.05 3.22
CA GLN A 79 -3.18 11.85 3.05
C GLN A 79 -3.93 12.20 4.32
N THR A 80 -5.05 12.90 4.19
CA THR A 80 -5.92 13.33 5.29
C THR A 80 -7.37 12.91 5.10
N GLN A 81 -7.66 12.13 4.07
CA GLN A 81 -9.02 11.67 3.74
C GLN A 81 -9.07 10.15 3.72
N SER A 82 -10.18 9.59 4.17
CA SER A 82 -10.42 8.15 4.07
C SER A 82 -10.46 7.71 2.61
N GLY A 83 -9.80 6.59 2.31
CA GLY A 83 -9.74 6.06 0.96
C GLY A 83 -8.70 4.96 0.79
N TYR A 84 -8.65 4.41 -0.42
CA TYR A 84 -7.63 3.41 -0.81
C TYR A 84 -6.43 4.11 -1.46
N TYR A 85 -5.24 3.79 -0.97
CA TYR A 85 -3.98 4.32 -1.45
C TYR A 85 -3.05 3.17 -1.82
N ASN A 86 -2.44 3.27 -3.00
CA ASN A 86 -1.56 2.24 -3.52
C ASN A 86 -0.10 2.72 -3.51
N ASP A 87 0.75 1.92 -2.90
CA ASP A 87 2.20 2.08 -2.94
C ASP A 87 2.80 0.93 -3.74
N THR A 88 3.74 1.24 -4.62
CA THR A 88 4.46 0.26 -5.42
C THR A 88 5.86 0.09 -4.83
N LEU A 89 6.20 -1.13 -4.46
CA LEU A 89 7.52 -1.50 -3.98
C LEU A 89 8.21 -2.40 -5.00
N ILE A 90 9.44 -2.03 -5.38
CA ILE A 90 10.29 -2.89 -6.21
C ILE A 90 10.83 -4.01 -5.31
N SER A 91 10.49 -5.25 -5.65
CA SER A 91 10.99 -6.41 -4.93
C SER A 91 12.44 -6.74 -5.33
N ASN A 92 13.13 -7.53 -4.52
CA ASN A 92 14.48 -8.02 -4.84
C ASN A 92 14.52 -8.90 -6.10
N SER A 93 13.40 -9.46 -6.52
CA SER A 93 13.27 -10.19 -7.79
C SER A 93 13.09 -9.26 -9.00
N GLY A 94 12.98 -7.94 -8.78
CA GLY A 94 12.75 -6.95 -9.82
C GLY A 94 11.28 -6.81 -10.22
N CYS A 95 10.36 -7.61 -9.65
CA CYS A 95 8.94 -7.53 -9.95
C CYS A 95 8.23 -6.67 -8.89
N ASP A 96 7.40 -5.76 -9.35
CA ASP A 96 6.72 -4.82 -8.47
C ASP A 96 5.71 -5.52 -7.55
N SER A 97 5.67 -5.07 -6.31
CA SER A 97 4.65 -5.45 -5.33
C SER A 97 3.77 -4.25 -5.05
N ILE A 98 2.47 -4.48 -4.99
CA ILE A 98 1.48 -3.42 -4.73
C ILE A 98 0.97 -3.57 -3.30
N ILE A 99 1.14 -2.52 -2.50
CA ILE A 99 0.53 -2.41 -1.18
C ILE A 99 -0.66 -1.47 -1.29
N THR A 100 -1.87 -2.00 -1.08
CA THR A 100 -3.08 -1.20 -1.00
C THR A 100 -3.41 -0.96 0.46
N THR A 101 -3.36 0.29 0.90
CA THR A 101 -3.71 0.69 2.26
C THR A 101 -5.06 1.41 2.26
N TYR A 102 -6.02 0.89 3.01
CA TYR A 102 -7.23 1.64 3.33
C TYR A 102 -6.94 2.56 4.50
N LEU A 103 -6.98 3.87 4.25
CA LEU A 103 -6.89 4.90 5.29
C LEU A 103 -8.29 5.17 5.83
N ASP A 104 -8.48 4.99 7.12
CA ASP A 104 -9.69 5.34 7.84
C ASP A 104 -9.42 6.56 8.72
N VAL A 105 -10.08 7.67 8.39
CA VAL A 105 -9.95 8.93 9.14
C VAL A 105 -11.15 9.09 10.05
N ILE A 106 -10.91 8.97 11.37
CA ILE A 106 -11.96 9.10 12.39
C ILE A 106 -12.30 10.58 12.57
N PRO A 107 -13.55 11.00 12.36
CA PRO A 107 -13.96 12.37 12.58
C PRO A 107 -13.91 12.73 14.07
N ILE A 108 -13.71 14.02 14.38
CA ILE A 108 -13.87 14.53 15.75
C ILE A 108 -15.34 14.35 16.15
N SER A 109 -15.55 13.70 17.29
CA SER A 109 -16.86 13.64 17.93
C SER A 109 -17.04 14.85 18.85
N TYR A 110 -18.24 15.35 18.95
CA TYR A 110 -18.59 16.41 19.90
C TYR A 110 -19.88 16.07 20.62
N PHE A 111 -19.91 16.41 21.90
CA PHE A 111 -21.08 16.33 22.76
C PHE A 111 -21.46 17.74 23.21
N ILE A 112 -22.72 18.10 23.08
CA ILE A 112 -23.24 19.41 23.47
C ILE A 112 -24.09 19.22 24.71
N ASP A 113 -23.77 19.98 25.77
CA ASP A 113 -24.50 20.00 27.02
C ASP A 113 -24.89 21.43 27.42
N THR A 114 -25.90 21.56 28.28
CA THR A 114 -26.32 22.84 28.85
C THR A 114 -26.39 22.69 30.36
N LEU A 115 -25.62 23.52 31.05
CA LEU A 115 -25.54 23.52 32.50
C LEU A 115 -26.10 24.82 33.05
N THR A 116 -26.99 24.72 34.02
CA THR A 116 -27.55 25.89 34.71
C THR A 116 -27.06 25.90 36.17
N ILE A 117 -26.51 27.01 36.60
CA ILE A 117 -26.08 27.26 37.99
C ILE A 117 -26.84 28.44 38.61
N CYS A 118 -26.91 28.47 39.94
CA CYS A 118 -27.50 29.62 40.65
C CYS A 118 -26.49 30.75 40.79
N THR A 119 -27.00 31.93 41.08
CA THR A 119 -26.14 33.10 41.43
C THR A 119 -25.22 32.75 42.58
N ASN A 120 -23.94 33.03 42.46
CA ASN A 120 -22.82 32.70 43.36
C ASN A 120 -22.37 31.22 43.34
N ASP A 121 -22.96 30.35 42.53
CA ASP A 121 -22.40 29.02 42.26
C ASP A 121 -21.35 29.08 41.14
N SER A 122 -20.63 27.99 40.97
CA SER A 122 -19.65 27.82 39.88
C SER A 122 -19.64 26.39 39.39
N ALA A 123 -19.34 26.21 38.12
CA ALA A 123 -19.14 24.93 37.48
C ALA A 123 -17.66 24.77 37.08
N TYR A 124 -17.11 23.56 37.18
CA TYR A 124 -15.73 23.29 36.74
C TYR A 124 -15.74 22.94 35.25
N LEU A 125 -15.27 23.89 34.41
CA LEU A 125 -15.23 23.79 32.96
C LEU A 125 -13.89 24.35 32.44
N GLU A 126 -13.35 23.76 31.37
CA GLU A 126 -12.04 24.16 30.81
C GLU A 126 -10.91 24.24 31.86
N GLY A 127 -10.91 23.30 32.81
CA GLY A 127 -9.89 23.23 33.83
C GLY A 127 -9.98 24.31 34.93
N ALA A 128 -11.07 25.12 34.99
CA ALA A 128 -11.28 26.16 35.97
C ALA A 128 -12.75 26.25 36.43
N TYR A 129 -12.98 26.89 37.59
CA TYR A 129 -14.32 27.19 38.05
C TYR A 129 -14.88 28.43 37.33
N GLN A 130 -15.99 28.24 36.60
CA GLN A 130 -16.69 29.24 35.81
C GLN A 130 -18.00 29.66 36.50
N ASN A 131 -18.29 30.95 36.51
CA ASN A 131 -19.51 31.50 37.07
C ASN A 131 -20.18 32.55 36.17
N THR A 132 -19.77 32.60 34.89
CA THR A 132 -20.31 33.51 33.90
C THR A 132 -20.95 32.72 32.76
N ASN A 133 -22.07 33.25 32.25
CA ASN A 133 -22.69 32.64 31.06
C ASN A 133 -21.72 32.65 29.90
N GLY A 134 -21.60 31.52 29.24
CA GLY A 134 -20.66 31.37 28.11
C GLY A 134 -20.73 30.00 27.47
N VAL A 135 -19.90 29.80 26.47
CA VAL A 135 -19.67 28.50 25.83
C VAL A 135 -18.28 28.05 26.22
N TYR A 136 -18.20 26.88 26.84
CA TYR A 136 -16.96 26.27 27.33
C TYR A 136 -16.69 24.99 26.55
N VAL A 137 -15.43 24.74 26.20
CA VAL A 137 -15.04 23.60 25.36
C VAL A 137 -13.97 22.78 26.06
N ASP A 138 -14.34 21.61 26.53
CA ASP A 138 -13.42 20.64 27.11
C ASP A 138 -13.04 19.56 26.06
N THR A 139 -11.82 19.04 26.15
CA THR A 139 -11.35 17.92 25.34
C THR A 139 -11.29 16.66 26.16
N THR A 140 -11.75 15.56 25.59
CA THR A 140 -11.60 14.23 26.17
C THR A 140 -11.17 13.22 25.11
N THR A 141 -10.35 12.24 25.52
CA THR A 141 -9.92 11.19 24.62
C THR A 141 -11.02 10.13 24.50
N ALA A 142 -11.53 9.89 23.32
CA ALA A 142 -12.49 8.84 23.05
C ALA A 142 -11.83 7.44 23.10
N ILE A 143 -12.65 6.40 23.17
CA ILE A 143 -12.20 4.99 23.13
C ILE A 143 -11.44 4.69 21.84
N SER A 144 -11.73 5.39 20.74
CA SER A 144 -11.01 5.32 19.47
C SER A 144 -9.56 5.85 19.54
N GLY A 145 -9.17 6.52 20.63
CA GLY A 145 -7.89 7.21 20.78
C GLY A 145 -7.87 8.62 20.19
N CYS A 146 -8.93 9.03 19.49
CA CYS A 146 -9.05 10.38 18.94
C CYS A 146 -9.75 11.32 19.90
N ASP A 147 -9.35 12.58 19.90
CA ASP A 147 -9.96 13.59 20.78
C ASP A 147 -11.43 13.83 20.44
N SER A 148 -12.21 14.06 21.48
CA SER A 148 -13.62 14.45 21.40
C SER A 148 -13.81 15.77 22.15
N LEU A 149 -14.74 16.60 21.67
CA LEU A 149 -15.04 17.89 22.27
C LEU A 149 -16.33 17.80 23.08
N ILE A 150 -16.31 18.38 24.28
CA ILE A 150 -17.50 18.62 25.10
C ILE A 150 -17.74 20.11 25.08
N ILE A 151 -18.86 20.52 24.49
CA ILE A 151 -19.28 21.94 24.40
C ILE A 151 -20.38 22.14 25.42
N THR A 152 -20.09 22.92 26.49
CA THR A 152 -21.04 23.22 27.56
C THR A 152 -21.49 24.67 27.46
N TYR A 153 -22.80 24.86 27.39
CA TYR A 153 -23.43 26.17 27.55
C TYR A 153 -23.76 26.38 29.01
N LEU A 154 -23.11 27.36 29.62
CA LEU A 154 -23.37 27.77 31.01
C LEU A 154 -24.25 28.99 31.05
#